data_877ba56584146c20dff6294c638c5c0e
#
_entry.id   877ba56584146c20dff6294c638c5c0e
#
_cell.length_a   1.000
_cell.length_b   1.000
_cell.length_c   1.000
_cell.angle_alpha   90.00
_cell.angle_beta   90.00
_cell.angle_gamma   90.00
#
_symmetry.space_group_name_H-M   'P 1'
#
loop_
_entity.id
_entity.type
_entity.pdbx_description
1 polymer ?
#
loop_
_entity_poly.entity_id
_entity_poly.type
_entity_poly.pdbx_seq_one_letter_code
_entity_poly.pdbx_strand_id
1 'polypeptide(L)'
;MYKKAYGTIETLAPLHVGATAGEESGNLNLIFRDQFTLTGIIPGSSLRGRLRAEMRQNPELGEAEANYWYGDAAGSAHSEVNNESIVKIEHASIVWLPVFSPGQPIVWVTCERLLKRYNRITQKKLTIPDPYTGSSILKPRQSQNKKTLFFNLGFLTVNKMENLSAWFPDGQELPAVVVKDEDISMIHDMALYRQSRVRLKSIPVNEMLKLPLEQ
;
A
#
# COMPACT_ATOMS: atom_id res chain seq x y z
N MET A 1 -24.34 4.47 -17.71
CA MET A 1 -24.12 3.45 -16.62
C MET A 1 -22.63 3.10 -16.62
N TYR A 2 -21.91 3.30 -15.51
CA TYR A 2 -20.48 2.99 -15.45
C TYR A 2 -20.26 1.48 -15.27
N LYS A 3 -19.31 0.92 -16.04
CA LYS A 3 -18.78 -0.41 -15.77
C LYS A 3 -17.79 -0.30 -14.60
N LYS A 4 -17.88 -1.19 -13.63
CA LYS A 4 -16.97 -1.26 -12.49
C LYS A 4 -16.00 -2.42 -12.67
N ALA A 5 -14.75 -2.18 -12.38
CA ALA A 5 -13.71 -3.21 -12.31
C ALA A 5 -12.90 -3.02 -11.03
N TYR A 6 -12.23 -4.05 -10.59
CA TYR A 6 -11.28 -3.98 -9.47
C TYR A 6 -9.99 -4.70 -9.83
N GLY A 7 -8.93 -4.30 -9.18
CA GLY A 7 -7.62 -4.93 -9.29
C GLY A 7 -6.96 -5.04 -7.93
N THR A 8 -5.95 -5.86 -7.85
CA THR A 8 -5.08 -6.02 -6.67
C THR A 8 -3.70 -5.52 -7.02
N ILE A 9 -3.07 -4.79 -6.11
CA ILE A 9 -1.69 -4.33 -6.23
C ILE A 9 -0.88 -5.07 -5.18
N GLU A 10 0.10 -5.84 -5.64
CA GLU A 10 1.11 -6.43 -4.78
C GLU A 10 2.39 -5.60 -4.86
N THR A 11 2.90 -5.19 -3.69
CA THR A 11 4.15 -4.45 -3.61
C THR A 11 5.33 -5.41 -3.49
N LEU A 12 6.18 -5.48 -4.52
CA LEU A 12 7.38 -6.32 -4.54
C LEU A 12 8.57 -5.67 -3.82
N ALA A 13 8.44 -4.40 -3.43
CA ALA A 13 9.42 -3.62 -2.69
C ALA A 13 8.68 -2.58 -1.83
N PRO A 14 9.34 -1.97 -0.83
CA PRO A 14 8.74 -0.91 -0.03
C PRO A 14 8.19 0.22 -0.90
N LEU A 15 6.90 0.51 -0.75
CA LEU A 15 6.20 1.56 -1.46
C LEU A 15 6.10 2.81 -0.60
N HIS A 16 6.47 3.96 -1.18
CA HIS A 16 6.28 5.26 -0.57
C HIS A 16 5.40 6.14 -1.46
N VAL A 17 4.23 6.51 -0.94
CA VAL A 17 3.36 7.51 -1.56
C VAL A 17 3.32 8.71 -0.62
N GLY A 18 4.11 9.74 -0.97
CA GLY A 18 4.24 10.94 -0.15
C GLY A 18 2.94 11.74 -0.10
N ALA A 19 2.52 12.14 1.08
CA ALA A 19 1.61 13.25 1.23
C ALA A 19 2.36 14.52 0.77
N THR A 20 1.72 15.38 -0.02
CA THR A 20 2.27 16.70 -0.33
C THR A 20 2.41 17.45 0.98
N ALA A 21 3.64 17.61 1.44
CA ALA A 21 3.93 18.43 2.59
C ALA A 21 3.58 19.88 2.24
N GLY A 22 2.51 20.40 2.82
CA GLY A 22 2.43 21.85 3.04
C GLY A 22 3.54 22.16 4.03
N GLU A 23 4.45 23.05 3.66
CA GLU A 23 5.41 23.80 4.50
C GLU A 23 6.02 23.11 5.75
N GLU A 24 6.10 21.80 5.80
CA GLU A 24 6.77 21.13 6.90
C GLU A 24 8.29 21.25 6.73
N SER A 25 8.86 22.17 7.51
CA SER A 25 10.29 22.29 7.77
C SER A 25 10.81 21.01 8.41
N GLY A 26 11.31 20.09 7.60
CA GLY A 26 11.95 18.87 8.09
C GLY A 26 11.99 17.75 7.06
N ASN A 27 12.93 16.82 7.23
CA ASN A 27 13.11 15.63 6.38
C ASN A 27 12.03 14.54 6.59
N LEU A 28 10.85 14.89 7.08
CA LEU A 28 9.76 13.96 7.32
C LEU A 28 8.90 13.82 6.07
N ASN A 29 9.18 12.82 5.26
CA ASN A 29 8.31 12.42 4.17
C ASN A 29 7.12 11.63 4.72
N LEU A 30 6.03 12.33 5.00
CA LEU A 30 4.78 11.71 5.43
C LEU A 30 4.14 10.93 4.29
N ILE A 31 3.50 9.81 4.61
CA ILE A 31 2.72 9.02 3.66
C ILE A 31 1.26 9.43 3.70
N PHE A 32 0.55 9.26 2.57
CA PHE A 32 -0.90 9.37 2.55
C PHE A 32 -1.54 8.28 3.40
N ARG A 33 -2.50 8.66 4.26
CA ARG A 33 -3.21 7.76 5.15
C ARG A 33 -4.72 7.89 4.99
N ASP A 34 -5.41 6.79 5.17
CA ASP A 34 -6.85 6.78 5.38
C ASP A 34 -7.17 7.41 6.75
N GLN A 35 -8.19 8.28 6.79
CA GLN A 35 -8.55 9.01 8.01
C GLN A 35 -9.12 8.13 9.13
N PHE A 36 -9.69 6.99 8.79
CA PHE A 36 -10.38 6.12 9.75
C PHE A 36 -9.49 4.99 10.25
N THR A 37 -8.71 4.40 9.37
CA THR A 37 -7.81 3.28 9.72
C THR A 37 -6.41 3.76 10.07
N LEU A 38 -6.07 5.00 9.71
CA LEU A 38 -4.72 5.59 9.81
C LEU A 38 -3.64 4.78 9.08
N THR A 39 -4.05 3.85 8.22
CA THR A 39 -3.14 3.06 7.39
C THR A 39 -2.82 3.77 6.09
N GLY A 40 -1.67 3.43 5.49
CA GLY A 40 -1.26 3.99 4.21
C GLY A 40 -2.25 3.67 3.08
N ILE A 41 -2.44 4.63 2.18
CA ILE A 41 -3.24 4.48 0.97
C ILE A 41 -2.46 4.96 -0.25
N ILE A 42 -2.86 4.48 -1.42
CA ILE A 42 -2.43 5.06 -2.69
C ILE A 42 -3.60 5.89 -3.23
N PRO A 43 -3.50 7.22 -3.29
CA PRO A 43 -4.57 8.07 -3.83
C PRO A 43 -4.93 7.69 -5.27
N GLY A 44 -6.20 7.76 -5.61
CA GLY A 44 -6.67 7.51 -6.99
C GLY A 44 -6.02 8.45 -8.01
N SER A 45 -5.70 9.67 -7.62
CA SER A 45 -4.96 10.63 -8.45
C SER A 45 -3.54 10.15 -8.78
N SER A 46 -2.83 9.54 -7.83
CA SER A 46 -1.49 8.97 -8.03
C SER A 46 -1.54 7.77 -8.97
N LEU A 47 -2.52 6.88 -8.78
CA LEU A 47 -2.74 5.74 -9.68
C LEU A 47 -3.08 6.21 -11.09
N ARG A 48 -4.02 7.16 -11.22
CA ARG A 48 -4.38 7.73 -12.51
C ARG A 48 -3.19 8.37 -13.20
N GLY A 49 -2.41 9.16 -12.47
CA GLY A 49 -1.22 9.83 -13.02
C GLY A 49 -0.20 8.83 -13.55
N ARG A 50 0.03 7.75 -12.83
CA ARG A 50 0.96 6.70 -13.26
C ARG A 50 0.46 5.96 -14.50
N LEU A 51 -0.79 5.51 -14.49
CA LEU A 51 -1.39 4.80 -15.62
C LEU A 51 -1.43 5.68 -16.87
N ARG A 52 -1.76 6.97 -16.71
CA ARG A 52 -1.71 7.93 -17.81
C ARG A 52 -0.30 8.08 -18.38
N ALA A 53 0.71 8.15 -17.53
CA ALA A 53 2.11 8.27 -17.97
C ALA A 53 2.56 7.02 -18.74
N GLU A 54 2.23 5.82 -18.25
CA GLU A 54 2.52 4.55 -18.94
C GLU A 54 1.83 4.47 -20.31
N MET A 55 0.55 4.82 -20.36
CA MET A 55 -0.21 4.80 -21.62
C MET A 55 0.39 5.77 -22.65
N ARG A 56 0.80 6.96 -22.21
CA ARG A 56 1.42 7.97 -23.07
C ARG A 56 2.75 7.51 -23.66
N GLN A 57 3.51 6.71 -22.90
CA GLN A 57 4.80 6.15 -23.33
C GLN A 57 4.66 4.88 -24.17
N ASN A 58 3.47 4.29 -24.20
CA ASN A 58 3.22 3.11 -25.01
C ASN A 58 3.17 3.47 -26.50
N PRO A 59 4.00 2.84 -27.36
CA PRO A 59 4.04 3.16 -28.80
C PRO A 59 2.72 2.92 -29.56
N GLU A 60 1.90 1.97 -29.05
CA GLU A 60 0.62 1.60 -29.70
C GLU A 60 -0.54 2.51 -29.27
N LEU A 61 -0.47 3.11 -28.08
CA LEU A 61 -1.56 3.91 -27.51
C LEU A 61 -1.30 5.41 -27.62
N GLY A 62 -0.19 5.87 -27.09
CA GLY A 62 0.27 7.24 -27.22
C GLY A 62 -0.52 8.28 -26.41
N GLU A 63 -0.27 9.55 -26.73
CA GLU A 63 -0.82 10.68 -25.96
C GLU A 63 -2.33 10.88 -26.20
N ALA A 64 -2.81 10.64 -27.41
CA ALA A 64 -4.22 10.82 -27.77
C ALA A 64 -5.12 9.89 -26.95
N GLU A 65 -4.78 8.59 -26.88
CA GLU A 65 -5.51 7.62 -26.06
C GLU A 65 -5.40 7.94 -24.57
N ALA A 66 -4.22 8.35 -24.10
CA ALA A 66 -4.03 8.74 -22.70
C ALA A 66 -4.93 9.93 -22.31
N ASN A 67 -5.06 10.92 -23.18
CA ASN A 67 -5.93 12.07 -22.96
C ASN A 67 -7.42 11.70 -23.04
N TYR A 68 -7.79 10.83 -23.98
CA TYR A 68 -9.16 10.32 -24.08
C TYR A 68 -9.63 9.61 -22.81
N TRP A 69 -8.82 8.69 -22.26
CA TRP A 69 -9.20 7.89 -21.09
C TRP A 69 -9.04 8.63 -19.77
N TYR A 70 -7.97 9.41 -19.62
CA TYR A 70 -7.60 10.01 -18.33
C TYR A 70 -7.79 11.53 -18.28
N GLY A 71 -8.30 12.13 -19.35
CA GLY A 71 -8.51 13.58 -19.46
C GLY A 71 -7.22 14.35 -19.80
N ASP A 72 -7.38 15.61 -20.20
CA ASP A 72 -6.27 16.49 -20.55
C ASP A 72 -5.44 16.91 -19.35
N ALA A 73 -4.18 17.34 -19.59
CA ALA A 73 -3.36 17.95 -18.54
C ALA A 73 -3.93 19.33 -18.21
N ALA A 74 -3.99 19.63 -16.91
CA ALA A 74 -4.36 20.99 -16.47
C ALA A 74 -3.39 22.02 -17.09
N GLY A 75 -3.93 22.99 -17.84
CA GLY A 75 -3.14 24.03 -18.49
C GLY A 75 -2.63 23.70 -19.91
N SER A 76 -3.07 22.61 -20.54
CA SER A 76 -2.80 22.38 -21.96
C SER A 76 -3.54 23.41 -22.80
N ALA A 77 -2.78 24.28 -23.49
CA ALA A 77 -3.29 25.41 -24.26
C ALA A 77 -4.03 25.01 -25.57
N HIS A 78 -4.30 23.73 -25.79
CA HIS A 78 -4.76 23.24 -27.08
C HIS A 78 -6.18 22.66 -27.11
N SER A 79 -6.93 22.71 -26.00
CA SER A 79 -8.34 22.33 -26.06
C SER A 79 -9.22 23.39 -25.43
N GLU A 80 -10.06 24.03 -26.27
CA GLU A 80 -11.19 24.85 -25.81
C GLU A 80 -12.22 24.03 -25.03
N VAL A 81 -12.06 22.71 -25.01
CA VAL A 81 -12.91 21.76 -24.28
C VAL A 81 -12.02 20.94 -23.34
N ASN A 82 -12.07 21.24 -22.04
CA ASN A 82 -11.48 20.40 -21.01
C ASN A 82 -12.16 19.04 -21.03
N ASN A 83 -11.50 18.02 -21.58
CA ASN A 83 -12.01 16.67 -21.56
C ASN A 83 -11.86 16.08 -20.15
N GLU A 84 -12.99 15.81 -19.51
CA GLU A 84 -13.03 15.14 -18.23
C GLU A 84 -12.61 13.66 -18.38
N SER A 85 -11.88 13.14 -17.40
CA SER A 85 -11.47 11.73 -17.37
C SER A 85 -12.67 10.79 -17.43
N ILE A 86 -12.68 9.87 -18.36
CA ILE A 86 -13.69 8.79 -18.47
C ILE A 86 -13.45 7.74 -17.38
N VAL A 87 -12.19 7.44 -17.08
CA VAL A 87 -11.80 6.47 -16.06
C VAL A 87 -11.70 7.17 -14.71
N LYS A 88 -12.54 6.74 -13.76
CA LYS A 88 -12.50 7.20 -12.38
C LYS A 88 -11.89 6.13 -11.49
N ILE A 89 -10.77 6.44 -10.85
CA ILE A 89 -10.01 5.51 -10.02
C ILE A 89 -10.18 5.90 -8.56
N GLU A 90 -10.70 4.97 -7.76
CA GLU A 90 -10.71 5.12 -6.30
C GLU A 90 -9.30 4.92 -5.73
N HIS A 91 -9.08 5.38 -4.49
CA HIS A 91 -7.85 5.08 -3.77
C HIS A 91 -7.70 3.58 -3.50
N ALA A 92 -6.48 3.07 -3.58
CA ALA A 92 -6.18 1.74 -3.10
C ALA A 92 -5.87 1.77 -1.61
N SER A 93 -6.55 0.91 -0.85
CA SER A 93 -6.32 0.67 0.57
C SER A 93 -5.61 -0.65 0.78
N ILE A 94 -4.91 -0.77 1.89
CA ILE A 94 -4.29 -2.03 2.29
C ILE A 94 -5.39 -3.08 2.50
N VAL A 95 -5.15 -4.30 2.04
CA VAL A 95 -5.92 -5.49 2.43
C VAL A 95 -5.13 -6.28 3.43
N TRP A 96 -3.86 -6.54 3.12
CA TRP A 96 -2.92 -7.25 3.95
C TRP A 96 -1.64 -6.44 4.11
N LEU A 97 -1.18 -6.30 5.35
CA LEU A 97 0.05 -5.61 5.72
C LEU A 97 1.09 -6.64 6.16
N PRO A 98 2.26 -6.74 5.50
CA PRO A 98 3.33 -7.60 5.97
C PRO A 98 3.99 -7.01 7.23
N VAL A 99 4.04 -7.79 8.29
CA VAL A 99 4.62 -7.39 9.58
C VAL A 99 5.66 -8.41 10.00
N PHE A 100 6.80 -7.96 10.46
CA PHE A 100 7.83 -8.85 10.99
C PHE A 100 7.39 -9.49 12.29
N SER A 101 7.59 -10.81 12.39
CA SER A 101 7.37 -11.60 13.60
C SER A 101 8.53 -12.55 13.83
N PRO A 102 9.13 -12.60 15.03
CA PRO A 102 10.20 -13.55 15.33
C PRO A 102 9.78 -15.00 15.09
N GLY A 103 10.59 -15.74 14.32
CA GLY A 103 10.33 -17.12 13.93
C GLY A 103 9.42 -17.31 12.71
N GLN A 104 8.74 -16.26 12.28
CA GLN A 104 7.98 -16.18 11.03
C GLN A 104 8.23 -14.81 10.41
N PRO A 105 9.21 -14.65 9.51
CA PRO A 105 9.67 -13.32 9.06
C PRO A 105 8.57 -12.39 8.57
N ILE A 106 7.51 -12.95 8.00
CA ILE A 106 6.35 -12.19 7.52
C ILE A 106 5.07 -12.84 8.06
N VAL A 107 4.30 -12.03 8.79
CA VAL A 107 2.90 -12.32 9.14
C VAL A 107 2.04 -11.23 8.50
N TRP A 108 1.03 -11.65 7.76
CA TRP A 108 0.10 -10.73 7.10
C TRP A 108 -0.99 -10.31 8.08
N VAL A 109 -1.14 -9.02 8.28
CA VAL A 109 -2.09 -8.45 9.24
C VAL A 109 -3.17 -7.69 8.51
N THR A 110 -4.41 -7.87 8.95
CA THR A 110 -5.58 -7.12 8.49
C THR A 110 -6.55 -6.87 9.63
N CYS A 111 -7.61 -6.10 9.38
CA CYS A 111 -8.69 -5.89 10.35
C CYS A 111 -10.07 -5.97 9.69
N GLU A 112 -11.10 -6.00 10.51
CA GLU A 112 -12.49 -6.14 10.05
C GLU A 112 -12.86 -5.09 9.00
N ARG A 113 -12.51 -3.81 9.21
CA ARG A 113 -12.81 -2.69 8.32
C ARG A 113 -12.18 -2.86 6.94
N LEU A 114 -10.93 -3.30 6.88
CA LEU A 114 -10.21 -3.57 5.63
C LEU A 114 -10.85 -4.74 4.87
N LEU A 115 -11.22 -5.80 5.57
CA LEU A 115 -11.91 -6.95 4.99
C LEU A 115 -13.33 -6.62 4.52
N LYS A 116 -14.08 -5.76 5.24
CA LYS A 116 -15.38 -5.25 4.79
C LYS A 116 -15.25 -4.47 3.48
N ARG A 117 -14.21 -3.63 3.38
CA ARG A 117 -13.91 -2.91 2.14
C ARG A 117 -13.56 -3.85 1.00
N TYR A 118 -12.72 -4.85 1.25
CA TYR A 118 -12.37 -5.89 0.27
C TYR A 118 -13.62 -6.60 -0.25
N ASN A 119 -14.49 -7.10 0.63
CA ASN A 119 -15.77 -7.72 0.26
C ASN A 119 -16.62 -6.81 -0.64
N ARG A 120 -16.73 -5.53 -0.27
CA ARG A 120 -17.53 -4.55 -1.03
C ARG A 120 -16.98 -4.32 -2.43
N ILE A 121 -15.66 -4.21 -2.56
CA ILE A 121 -14.99 -3.95 -3.85
C ILE A 121 -15.05 -5.18 -4.75
N THR A 122 -14.74 -6.36 -4.21
CA THR A 122 -14.71 -7.62 -4.96
C THR A 122 -16.07 -8.26 -5.15
N GLN A 123 -17.10 -7.73 -4.46
CA GLN A 123 -18.46 -8.30 -4.40
C GLN A 123 -18.50 -9.75 -3.87
N LYS A 124 -17.42 -10.19 -3.22
CA LYS A 124 -17.39 -11.44 -2.47
C LYS A 124 -18.28 -11.28 -1.21
N LYS A 125 -19.01 -12.31 -0.85
CA LYS A 125 -19.85 -12.33 0.35
C LYS A 125 -19.24 -13.25 1.42
N LEU A 126 -17.97 -13.02 1.72
CA LEU A 126 -17.24 -13.82 2.72
C LEU A 126 -17.67 -13.39 4.13
N THR A 127 -17.85 -14.37 5.02
CA THR A 127 -18.03 -14.10 6.45
C THR A 127 -16.73 -13.58 7.04
N ILE A 128 -16.77 -12.39 7.62
CA ILE A 128 -15.58 -11.76 8.19
C ILE A 128 -15.15 -12.52 9.44
N PRO A 129 -13.88 -12.92 9.56
CA PRO A 129 -13.36 -13.58 10.74
C PRO A 129 -13.37 -12.67 11.96
N ASP A 130 -13.59 -13.25 13.14
CA ASP A 130 -13.49 -12.54 14.40
C ASP A 130 -12.08 -11.98 14.63
N PRO A 131 -11.94 -10.88 15.39
CA PRO A 131 -10.63 -10.37 15.77
C PRO A 131 -9.78 -11.43 16.49
N TYR A 132 -8.47 -11.40 16.21
CA TYR A 132 -7.47 -12.33 16.70
C TYR A 132 -7.64 -13.77 16.19
N THR A 133 -8.26 -13.91 15.01
CA THR A 133 -8.25 -15.14 14.22
C THR A 133 -6.98 -15.19 13.38
N GLY A 134 -6.22 -16.27 13.54
CA GLY A 134 -5.05 -16.56 12.71
C GLY A 134 -5.36 -17.51 11.57
N SER A 135 -4.56 -17.46 10.49
CA SER A 135 -4.63 -18.43 9.40
C SER A 135 -4.24 -19.84 9.88
N SER A 136 -4.71 -20.89 9.17
CA SER A 136 -4.42 -22.28 9.55
C SER A 136 -2.94 -22.61 9.53
N ILE A 137 -2.16 -21.93 8.70
CA ILE A 137 -0.71 -22.13 8.55
C ILE A 137 0.13 -21.21 9.45
N LEU A 138 -0.50 -20.31 10.20
CA LEU A 138 0.18 -19.44 11.15
C LEU A 138 0.82 -20.28 12.26
N LYS A 139 2.04 -19.95 12.67
CA LYS A 139 2.80 -20.66 13.72
C LYS A 139 3.00 -19.78 14.96
N PRO A 140 1.97 -19.49 15.75
CA PRO A 140 2.13 -18.73 16.98
C PRO A 140 2.91 -19.55 18.01
N ARG A 141 3.64 -18.87 18.87
CA ARG A 141 4.32 -19.52 19.99
C ARG A 141 3.29 -19.99 21.02
N GLN A 142 3.35 -21.25 21.39
CA GLN A 142 2.47 -21.80 22.42
C GLN A 142 3.12 -21.72 23.79
N SER A 143 2.42 -21.09 24.75
CA SER A 143 2.82 -21.02 26.14
C SER A 143 1.59 -21.09 27.03
N GLN A 144 1.56 -21.96 28.00
CA GLN A 144 0.47 -22.10 28.99
C GLN A 144 -0.94 -22.07 28.36
N ASN A 145 -1.19 -22.90 27.36
CA ASN A 145 -2.44 -22.96 26.58
C ASN A 145 -2.82 -21.68 25.80
N LYS A 146 -1.93 -20.71 25.68
CA LYS A 146 -2.14 -19.52 24.87
C LYS A 146 -1.26 -19.56 23.62
N LYS A 147 -1.86 -19.20 22.48
CA LYS A 147 -1.15 -19.01 21.22
C LYS A 147 -0.79 -17.55 21.08
N THR A 148 0.50 -17.23 21.10
CA THR A 148 0.97 -15.83 21.12
C THR A 148 1.83 -15.53 19.91
N LEU A 149 1.54 -14.42 19.23
CA LEU A 149 2.39 -13.80 18.22
C LEU A 149 3.16 -12.65 18.83
N PHE A 150 4.44 -12.58 18.52
CA PHE A 150 5.30 -11.48 18.93
C PHE A 150 5.56 -10.56 17.73
N PHE A 151 5.48 -9.27 17.98
CA PHE A 151 5.88 -8.21 17.06
C PHE A 151 6.96 -7.34 17.72
N ASN A 152 7.54 -6.41 16.97
CA ASN A 152 8.63 -5.56 17.50
C ASN A 152 8.25 -4.76 18.75
N LEU A 153 7.00 -4.31 18.84
CA LEU A 153 6.54 -3.46 19.95
C LEU A 153 5.53 -4.14 20.88
N GLY A 154 5.37 -5.44 20.78
CA GLY A 154 4.43 -6.13 21.65
C GLY A 154 4.06 -7.53 21.18
N PHE A 155 3.00 -8.05 21.75
CA PHE A 155 2.47 -9.37 21.40
C PHE A 155 0.95 -9.35 21.36
N LEU A 156 0.38 -10.30 20.64
CA LEU A 156 -1.06 -10.54 20.66
C LEU A 156 -1.35 -12.04 20.87
N THR A 157 -2.48 -12.31 21.50
CA THR A 157 -2.98 -13.68 21.66
C THR A 157 -3.89 -14.03 20.49
N VAL A 158 -3.61 -15.16 19.83
CA VAL A 158 -4.45 -15.72 18.77
C VAL A 158 -5.52 -16.60 19.42
N ASN A 159 -6.78 -16.21 19.25
CA ASN A 159 -7.90 -16.90 19.89
C ASN A 159 -8.36 -18.11 19.09
N LYS A 160 -8.34 -18.02 17.77
CA LYS A 160 -8.87 -19.01 16.83
C LYS A 160 -7.94 -19.14 15.64
N MET A 161 -7.93 -20.32 15.04
CA MET A 161 -7.23 -20.60 13.79
C MET A 161 -8.25 -21.12 12.79
N GLU A 162 -8.25 -20.56 11.58
CA GLU A 162 -9.12 -21.02 10.51
C GLU A 162 -8.49 -20.76 9.14
N ASN A 163 -9.04 -21.39 8.10
CA ASN A 163 -8.56 -21.19 6.74
C ASN A 163 -8.97 -19.80 6.25
N LEU A 164 -7.98 -18.95 5.95
CA LEU A 164 -8.15 -17.59 5.45
C LEU A 164 -7.88 -17.47 3.94
N SER A 165 -7.67 -18.57 3.21
CA SER A 165 -7.31 -18.55 1.78
C SER A 165 -8.25 -17.72 0.90
N ALA A 166 -9.57 -17.77 1.18
CA ALA A 166 -10.57 -17.01 0.44
C ALA A 166 -10.38 -15.47 0.50
N TRP A 167 -9.65 -15.00 1.50
CA TRP A 167 -9.34 -13.59 1.72
C TRP A 167 -8.09 -13.11 1.00
N PHE A 168 -7.31 -14.03 0.43
CA PHE A 168 -6.16 -13.70 -0.40
C PHE A 168 -6.60 -13.59 -1.87
N PRO A 169 -6.05 -12.63 -2.62
CA PRO A 169 -6.44 -12.39 -4.01
C PRO A 169 -6.22 -13.60 -4.92
N ASP A 170 -5.12 -14.33 -4.71
CA ASP A 170 -4.72 -15.53 -5.45
C ASP A 170 -5.28 -16.85 -4.87
N GLY A 171 -5.99 -16.76 -3.72
CA GLY A 171 -6.52 -17.91 -3.02
C GLY A 171 -5.47 -18.75 -2.26
N GLN A 172 -4.20 -18.33 -2.26
CA GLN A 172 -3.15 -19.00 -1.51
C GLN A 172 -3.12 -18.50 -0.07
N GLU A 173 -3.29 -19.39 0.90
CA GLU A 173 -3.23 -19.01 2.30
C GLU A 173 -1.79 -18.67 2.72
N LEU A 174 -1.62 -17.53 3.37
CA LEU A 174 -0.35 -17.08 3.93
C LEU A 174 -0.45 -17.01 5.47
N PRO A 175 0.69 -17.03 6.21
CA PRO A 175 0.69 -16.79 7.65
C PRO A 175 0.06 -15.42 7.95
N ALA A 176 -1.13 -15.41 8.55
CA ALA A 176 -1.91 -14.18 8.67
C ALA A 176 -2.68 -14.12 9.98
N VAL A 177 -3.05 -12.91 10.40
CA VAL A 177 -3.91 -12.67 11.55
C VAL A 177 -4.84 -11.49 11.29
N VAL A 178 -6.09 -11.64 11.70
CA VAL A 178 -7.07 -10.55 11.75
C VAL A 178 -6.98 -9.90 13.12
N VAL A 179 -6.82 -8.58 13.17
CA VAL A 179 -6.77 -7.82 14.44
C VAL A 179 -8.00 -6.93 14.57
N LYS A 180 -8.16 -6.26 15.72
CA LYS A 180 -9.19 -5.24 15.89
C LYS A 180 -8.89 -4.00 15.03
N ASP A 181 -9.93 -3.27 14.69
CA ASP A 181 -9.81 -2.00 13.96
C ASP A 181 -8.96 -0.96 14.72
N GLU A 182 -8.99 -1.01 16.05
CA GLU A 182 -8.22 -0.11 16.91
C GLU A 182 -6.71 -0.40 16.90
N ASP A 183 -6.33 -1.67 16.67
CA ASP A 183 -4.93 -2.10 16.72
C ASP A 183 -4.18 -1.83 15.41
N ILE A 184 -4.91 -1.76 14.28
CA ILE A 184 -4.29 -1.77 12.95
C ILE A 184 -3.39 -0.56 12.70
N SER A 185 -3.73 0.61 13.24
CA SER A 185 -2.93 1.83 13.04
C SER A 185 -1.57 1.73 13.72
N MET A 186 -1.54 1.23 14.95
CA MET A 186 -0.30 1.04 15.70
C MET A 186 0.58 -0.04 15.06
N ILE A 187 -0.03 -1.15 14.63
CA ILE A 187 0.68 -2.22 13.93
C ILE A 187 1.24 -1.72 12.60
N HIS A 188 0.48 -0.90 11.87
CA HIS A 188 0.94 -0.28 10.64
C HIS A 188 2.16 0.61 10.88
N ASP A 189 2.13 1.47 11.89
CA ASP A 189 3.25 2.35 12.21
C ASP A 189 4.51 1.58 12.62
N MET A 190 4.33 0.48 13.34
CA MET A 190 5.42 -0.44 13.70
C MET A 190 6.02 -1.14 12.48
N ALA A 191 5.21 -1.45 11.48
CA ALA A 191 5.63 -2.15 10.26
C ALA A 191 6.26 -1.22 9.21
N LEU A 192 6.17 0.11 9.39
CA LEU A 192 6.76 1.06 8.46
C LEU A 192 8.28 0.94 8.43
N TYR A 193 8.78 0.80 7.23
CA TYR A 193 10.21 0.77 6.96
C TYR A 193 10.77 2.19 6.82
N ARG A 194 11.72 2.57 7.67
CA ARG A 194 12.41 3.85 7.58
C ARG A 194 13.66 3.72 6.72
N GLN A 195 13.70 4.46 5.63
CA GLN A 195 14.86 4.51 4.75
C GLN A 195 15.36 5.94 4.60
N SER A 196 16.61 6.19 4.94
CA SER A 196 17.26 7.46 4.65
C SER A 196 17.52 7.57 3.14
N ARG A 197 17.10 8.67 2.54
CA ARG A 197 17.42 9.00 1.15
C ARG A 197 18.41 10.13 1.13
N VAL A 198 19.57 9.90 0.55
CA VAL A 198 20.58 10.93 0.28
C VAL A 198 20.52 11.24 -1.21
N ARG A 199 20.30 12.51 -1.54
CA ARG A 199 20.45 12.96 -2.92
C ARG A 199 21.94 13.17 -3.19
N LEU A 200 22.53 12.27 -3.95
CA LEU A 200 23.90 12.49 -4.44
C LEU A 200 23.85 13.59 -5.50
N LYS A 201 24.63 14.65 -5.29
CA LYS A 201 24.84 15.67 -6.31
C LYS A 201 25.74 15.05 -7.38
N SER A 202 25.29 14.99 -8.61
CA SER A 202 26.17 14.60 -9.72
C SER A 202 27.22 15.70 -9.89
N ILE A 203 28.47 15.39 -9.56
CA ILE A 203 29.60 16.26 -9.83
C ILE A 203 30.08 15.86 -11.24
N PRO A 204 30.17 16.81 -12.19
CA PRO A 204 30.77 16.53 -13.49
C PRO A 204 32.19 15.97 -13.32
N VAL A 205 32.54 14.99 -14.14
CA VAL A 205 33.85 14.31 -14.04
C VAL A 205 35.05 15.30 -14.00
N ASN A 206 34.92 16.41 -14.70
CA ASN A 206 35.92 17.49 -14.75
C ASN A 206 36.12 18.21 -13.41
N GLU A 207 35.10 18.20 -12.51
CA GLU A 207 35.20 18.76 -11.16
C GLU A 207 35.72 17.74 -10.16
N MET A 208 35.47 16.43 -10.37
CA MET A 208 36.03 15.36 -9.53
C MET A 208 37.57 15.34 -9.53
N LEU A 209 38.18 15.67 -10.67
CA LEU A 209 39.65 15.72 -10.82
C LEU A 209 40.29 16.92 -10.11
N LYS A 210 39.50 17.88 -9.61
CA LYS A 210 39.95 19.06 -8.88
C LYS A 210 39.83 18.97 -7.37
N LEU A 211 39.21 17.89 -6.86
CA LEU A 211 39.15 17.69 -5.42
C LEU A 211 40.51 17.31 -4.87
N PRO A 212 41.02 18.01 -3.83
CA PRO A 212 42.27 17.61 -3.19
C PRO A 212 42.10 16.21 -2.60
N LEU A 213 43.08 15.33 -2.92
CA LEU A 213 43.21 14.07 -2.23
C LEU A 213 43.66 14.41 -0.80
N GLU A 214 42.72 14.37 0.14
CA GLU A 214 43.05 14.43 1.56
C GLU A 214 43.85 13.17 1.90
N GLN A 215 45.09 13.40 2.38
CA GLN A 215 46.00 12.38 2.86
C GLN A 215 45.60 11.89 4.24
#